data_847e35eefd04d5617dc2534c6d43fdd0
#
_entry.id   847e35eefd04d5617dc2534c6d43fdd0
#
_cell.length_a   1.000
_cell.length_b   1.000
_cell.length_c   1.000
_cell.angle_alpha   90.00
_cell.angle_beta   90.00
_cell.angle_gamma   90.00
#
_symmetry.space_group_name_H-M   'P 1'
#
loop_
_entity.id
_entity.type
_entity.pdbx_description
1 polymer ?
#
loop_
_entity_poly.entity_id
_entity_poly.type
_entity_poly.pdbx_seq_one_letter_code
_entity_poly.pdbx_strand_id
1 'polypeptide(L)'
;MLRAAGERLLVLDYDGTLAPFTARREDASLYPGIAPLLAAIQRQGTRIAFVTGRPAADLAARIPLQGVEIFGAHGQEHLAPCGHLTRAALAPSSRQWLDASALRIASAGFEHALERKYGTVAIHWRHEQPDGRVCLEGLARDIARGLPADVQGLAFDGGYEFRVRGRDKGTAVADLAARHPQAIMAYLGDDLTDEDAFTALPPTGLGVLVRATLRDTRAHLWLRPPDELHAFLKSWMTAVKP
;
A
#
# COMPACT_ATOMS: atom_id res chain seq x y z
N MET A 1 14.72 1.36 -23.58
CA MET A 1 13.98 0.24 -23.00
C MET A 1 12.46 0.42 -23.07
N LEU A 2 11.83 1.43 -22.47
CA LEU A 2 10.35 1.61 -22.50
C LEU A 2 9.71 1.68 -23.89
N ARG A 3 10.38 2.31 -24.88
CA ARG A 3 9.86 2.41 -26.27
C ARG A 3 9.78 1.07 -27.01
N ALA A 4 10.63 0.13 -26.67
CA ALA A 4 10.73 -1.19 -27.32
C ALA A 4 9.96 -2.28 -26.55
N ALA A 5 9.40 -1.96 -25.39
CA ALA A 5 8.70 -2.91 -24.56
C ALA A 5 7.32 -3.25 -25.13
N GLY A 6 7.06 -4.52 -25.34
CA GLY A 6 5.74 -5.02 -25.77
C GLY A 6 4.66 -4.84 -24.70
N GLU A 7 5.02 -4.88 -23.41
CA GLU A 7 4.12 -4.71 -22.27
C GLU A 7 4.77 -3.80 -21.22
N ARG A 8 3.96 -2.96 -20.58
CA ARG A 8 4.38 -2.00 -19.55
C ARG A 8 3.42 -2.03 -18.39
N LEU A 9 3.97 -2.06 -17.18
CA LEU A 9 3.21 -2.14 -15.94
C LEU A 9 3.69 -1.08 -14.95
N LEU A 10 2.81 -0.16 -14.58
CA LEU A 10 3.05 0.85 -13.56
C LEU A 10 2.29 0.45 -12.30
N VAL A 11 3.02 0.10 -11.25
CA VAL A 11 2.50 -0.34 -9.97
C VAL A 11 2.67 0.79 -8.96
N LEU A 12 1.60 1.16 -8.27
CA LEU A 12 1.51 2.39 -7.51
C LEU A 12 0.99 2.12 -6.10
N ASP A 13 1.70 2.61 -5.10
CA ASP A 13 1.07 2.87 -3.82
C ASP A 13 0.23 4.16 -3.89
N TYR A 14 -0.59 4.42 -2.86
CA TYR A 14 -1.51 5.56 -2.86
C TYR A 14 -1.15 6.61 -1.81
N ASP A 15 -1.24 6.27 -0.52
CA ASP A 15 -1.03 7.21 0.59
C ASP A 15 0.45 7.55 0.74
N GLY A 16 0.81 8.83 0.73
CA GLY A 16 2.20 9.29 0.76
C GLY A 16 2.87 9.31 -0.61
N THR A 17 2.37 8.52 -1.56
CA THR A 17 2.94 8.36 -2.92
C THR A 17 2.20 9.22 -3.95
N LEU A 18 0.93 8.93 -4.22
CA LEU A 18 0.09 9.66 -5.18
C LEU A 18 -0.82 10.69 -4.53
N ALA A 19 -1.04 10.56 -3.24
CA ALA A 19 -1.81 11.45 -2.38
C ALA A 19 -0.96 11.82 -1.16
N PRO A 20 -1.03 13.06 -0.66
CA PRO A 20 -0.32 13.44 0.56
C PRO A 20 -0.91 12.70 1.77
N PHE A 21 -0.09 12.51 2.81
CA PHE A 21 -0.62 12.12 4.12
C PHE A 21 -1.54 13.21 4.67
N THR A 22 -2.70 12.79 5.15
CA THR A 22 -3.71 13.66 5.76
C THR A 22 -4.01 13.20 7.19
N ALA A 23 -4.50 14.11 8.01
CA ALA A 23 -4.89 13.79 9.39
C ALA A 23 -5.98 12.72 9.44
N ARG A 24 -6.94 12.80 8.53
CA ARG A 24 -7.97 11.77 8.33
C ARG A 24 -7.75 11.10 6.99
N ARG A 25 -7.64 9.79 7.03
CA ARG A 25 -7.33 8.98 5.85
C ARG A 25 -8.36 9.08 4.73
N GLU A 26 -9.62 9.38 5.09
CA GLU A 26 -10.70 9.63 4.14
C GLU A 26 -10.52 10.91 3.34
N ASP A 27 -9.75 11.89 3.83
CA ASP A 27 -9.50 13.15 3.15
C ASP A 27 -8.36 13.08 2.13
N ALA A 28 -7.60 11.98 2.10
CA ALA A 28 -6.50 11.82 1.17
C ALA A 28 -7.03 11.74 -0.27
N SER A 29 -6.60 12.66 -1.10
CA SER A 29 -6.92 12.75 -2.52
C SER A 29 -5.64 12.86 -3.35
N LEU A 30 -5.68 12.37 -4.58
CA LEU A 30 -4.55 12.45 -5.51
C LEU A 30 -4.03 13.88 -5.62
N TYR A 31 -2.72 14.03 -5.72
CA TYR A 31 -2.14 15.34 -6.07
C TYR A 31 -2.80 15.89 -7.33
N PRO A 32 -3.01 17.22 -7.41
CA PRO A 32 -3.63 17.85 -8.59
C PRO A 32 -2.96 17.42 -9.89
N GLY A 33 -3.72 17.01 -10.90
CA GLY A 33 -3.22 16.59 -12.21
C GLY A 33 -2.75 15.13 -12.32
N ILE A 34 -2.63 14.37 -11.23
CA ILE A 34 -2.21 12.94 -11.28
C ILE A 34 -3.27 12.09 -11.98
N ALA A 35 -4.55 12.24 -11.64
CA ALA A 35 -5.62 11.42 -12.22
C ALA A 35 -5.67 11.48 -13.75
N PRO A 36 -5.73 12.67 -14.40
CA PRO A 36 -5.73 12.76 -15.86
C PRO A 36 -4.44 12.21 -16.49
N LEU A 37 -3.30 12.33 -15.79
CA LEU A 37 -2.02 11.81 -16.27
C LEU A 37 -1.99 10.27 -16.25
N LEU A 38 -2.45 9.65 -15.18
CA LEU A 38 -2.58 8.18 -15.10
C LEU A 38 -3.56 7.66 -16.17
N ALA A 39 -4.70 8.33 -16.36
CA ALA A 39 -5.64 7.97 -17.41
C ALA A 39 -5.02 8.08 -18.82
N ALA A 40 -4.16 9.07 -19.07
CA ALA A 40 -3.44 9.20 -20.34
C ALA A 40 -2.40 8.07 -20.52
N ILE A 41 -1.66 7.72 -19.47
CA ILE A 41 -0.70 6.60 -19.44
C ILE A 41 -1.42 5.28 -19.75
N GLN A 42 -2.58 5.03 -19.12
CA GLN A 42 -3.38 3.84 -19.35
C GLN A 42 -3.88 3.75 -20.81
N ARG A 43 -4.40 4.86 -21.37
CA ARG A 43 -4.83 4.93 -22.79
C ARG A 43 -3.71 4.64 -23.78
N GLN A 44 -2.45 4.86 -23.41
CA GLN A 44 -1.27 4.54 -24.23
C GLN A 44 -0.80 3.09 -24.05
N GLY A 45 -1.61 2.23 -23.43
CA GLY A 45 -1.35 0.80 -23.30
C GLY A 45 -0.46 0.40 -22.13
N THR A 46 -0.16 1.31 -21.18
CA THR A 46 0.44 0.91 -19.90
C THR A 46 -0.64 0.35 -18.99
N ARG A 47 -0.43 -0.85 -18.45
CA ARG A 47 -1.25 -1.39 -17.38
C ARG A 47 -0.96 -0.65 -16.09
N ILE A 48 -2.01 -0.33 -15.33
CA ILE A 48 -1.87 0.29 -14.02
C ILE A 48 -2.41 -0.68 -12.97
N ALA A 49 -1.62 -0.91 -11.93
CA ALA A 49 -2.03 -1.65 -10.75
C ALA A 49 -1.73 -0.82 -9.49
N PHE A 50 -2.51 -1.04 -8.44
CA PHE A 50 -2.28 -0.42 -7.14
C PHE A 50 -1.95 -1.48 -6.10
N VAL A 51 -1.02 -1.16 -5.20
CA VAL A 51 -0.67 -2.01 -4.06
C VAL A 51 -0.65 -1.12 -2.82
N THR A 52 -1.65 -1.25 -1.96
CA THR A 52 -1.95 -0.29 -0.91
C THR A 52 -2.25 -0.95 0.44
N GLY A 53 -2.04 -0.22 1.53
CA GLY A 53 -2.52 -0.59 2.85
C GLY A 53 -4.03 -0.34 3.08
N ARG A 54 -4.72 0.33 2.14
CA ARG A 54 -6.18 0.51 2.19
C ARG A 54 -6.91 -0.78 1.82
N PRO A 55 -8.17 -0.99 2.27
CA PRO A 55 -9.04 -1.98 1.66
C PRO A 55 -9.20 -1.71 0.16
N ALA A 56 -9.20 -2.77 -0.65
CA ALA A 56 -9.22 -2.63 -2.11
C ALA A 56 -10.47 -1.89 -2.62
N ALA A 57 -11.63 -2.14 -2.01
CA ALA A 57 -12.88 -1.44 -2.35
C ALA A 57 -12.86 0.06 -1.99
N ASP A 58 -12.21 0.43 -0.87
CA ASP A 58 -12.04 1.83 -0.49
C ASP A 58 -11.20 2.58 -1.52
N LEU A 59 -10.07 2.00 -1.93
CA LEU A 59 -9.24 2.62 -2.96
C LEU A 59 -9.96 2.70 -4.31
N ALA A 60 -10.67 1.65 -4.72
CA ALA A 60 -11.43 1.63 -5.98
C ALA A 60 -12.46 2.76 -6.07
N ALA A 61 -13.11 3.12 -4.95
CA ALA A 61 -14.05 4.23 -4.90
C ALA A 61 -13.39 5.62 -5.02
N ARG A 62 -12.08 5.72 -4.81
CA ARG A 62 -11.32 6.99 -4.81
C ARG A 62 -10.59 7.25 -6.12
N ILE A 63 -10.29 6.19 -6.87
CA ILE A 63 -9.50 6.31 -8.09
C ILE A 63 -10.43 6.48 -9.29
N PRO A 64 -10.33 7.58 -10.06
CA PRO A 64 -11.15 7.80 -11.26
C PRO A 64 -10.57 7.06 -12.48
N LEU A 65 -10.17 5.79 -12.32
CA LEU A 65 -9.65 4.92 -13.37
C LEU A 65 -10.48 3.64 -13.43
N GLN A 66 -10.76 3.16 -14.63
CA GLN A 66 -11.46 1.90 -14.86
C GLN A 66 -10.48 0.80 -15.27
N GLY A 67 -10.82 -0.45 -14.96
CA GLY A 67 -10.04 -1.60 -15.39
C GLY A 67 -8.64 -1.70 -14.78
N VAL A 68 -8.43 -1.08 -13.61
CA VAL A 68 -7.22 -1.21 -12.83
C VAL A 68 -7.30 -2.39 -11.88
N GLU A 69 -6.14 -2.96 -11.56
CA GLU A 69 -6.00 -4.03 -10.59
C GLU A 69 -5.56 -3.44 -9.25
N ILE A 70 -6.17 -3.90 -8.13
CA ILE A 70 -5.85 -3.36 -6.81
C ILE A 70 -5.54 -4.49 -5.83
N PHE A 71 -4.36 -4.46 -5.26
CA PHE A 71 -3.99 -5.25 -4.08
C PHE A 71 -4.16 -4.38 -2.84
N GLY A 72 -5.25 -4.62 -2.10
CA GLY A 72 -5.58 -3.91 -0.87
C GLY A 72 -5.10 -4.63 0.38
N ALA A 73 -5.22 -3.96 1.53
CA ALA A 73 -4.83 -4.48 2.85
C ALA A 73 -3.42 -5.13 2.82
N HIS A 74 -2.44 -4.42 2.22
CA HIS A 74 -1.07 -4.89 2.03
C HIS A 74 -0.96 -6.22 1.25
N GLY A 75 -1.82 -6.45 0.23
CA GLY A 75 -1.82 -7.67 -0.57
C GLY A 75 -2.74 -8.78 -0.06
N GLN A 76 -3.43 -8.60 1.07
CA GLN A 76 -4.41 -9.57 1.59
C GLN A 76 -5.71 -9.61 0.76
N GLU A 77 -6.03 -8.53 0.06
CA GLU A 77 -7.15 -8.40 -0.84
C GLU A 77 -6.66 -8.18 -2.27
N HIS A 78 -7.35 -8.77 -3.25
CA HIS A 78 -7.09 -8.58 -4.66
C HIS A 78 -8.41 -8.30 -5.39
N LEU A 79 -8.56 -7.08 -5.88
CA LEU A 79 -9.65 -6.66 -6.74
C LEU A 79 -9.17 -6.69 -8.20
N ALA A 80 -9.69 -7.64 -8.95
CA ALA A 80 -9.38 -7.78 -10.38
C ALA A 80 -10.00 -6.63 -11.20
N PRO A 81 -9.50 -6.35 -12.43
CA PRO A 81 -10.06 -5.32 -13.32
C PRO A 81 -11.54 -5.51 -13.65
N CYS A 82 -12.06 -6.73 -13.57
CA CYS A 82 -13.49 -7.05 -13.77
C CYS A 82 -14.37 -6.78 -12.54
N GLY A 83 -13.80 -6.29 -11.43
CA GLY A 83 -14.51 -6.02 -10.19
C GLY A 83 -14.62 -7.23 -9.24
N HIS A 84 -14.05 -8.38 -9.60
CA HIS A 84 -14.05 -9.55 -8.72
C HIS A 84 -13.04 -9.37 -7.58
N LEU A 85 -13.54 -9.39 -6.32
CA LEU A 85 -12.72 -9.29 -5.12
C LEU A 85 -12.42 -10.69 -4.58
N THR A 86 -11.13 -11.00 -4.46
CA THR A 86 -10.63 -12.19 -3.74
C THR A 86 -9.87 -11.78 -2.50
N ARG A 87 -9.78 -12.68 -1.52
CA ARG A 87 -9.07 -12.47 -0.27
C ARG A 87 -8.16 -13.65 0.03
N ALA A 88 -7.00 -13.39 0.59
CA ALA A 88 -6.10 -14.44 1.08
C ALA A 88 -6.81 -15.28 2.15
N ALA A 89 -6.55 -16.58 2.16
CA ALA A 89 -7.07 -17.43 3.21
C ALA A 89 -6.39 -17.08 4.55
N LEU A 90 -7.19 -16.84 5.58
CA LEU A 90 -6.72 -16.63 6.94
C LEU A 90 -7.02 -17.86 7.78
N ALA A 91 -6.05 -18.33 8.56
CA ALA A 91 -6.30 -19.38 9.56
C ALA A 91 -7.42 -18.93 10.52
N PRO A 92 -8.36 -19.81 10.89
CA PRO A 92 -9.41 -19.47 11.85
C PRO A 92 -8.87 -18.92 13.18
N SER A 93 -7.77 -19.47 13.68
CA SER A 93 -7.07 -19.01 14.88
C SER A 93 -6.59 -17.56 14.76
N SER A 94 -5.97 -17.20 13.64
CA SER A 94 -5.49 -15.83 13.40
C SER A 94 -6.64 -14.83 13.31
N ARG A 95 -7.73 -15.22 12.65
CA ARG A 95 -8.94 -14.40 12.59
C ARG A 95 -9.53 -14.18 13.99
N GLN A 96 -9.70 -15.25 14.75
CA GLN A 96 -10.20 -15.16 16.14
C GLN A 96 -9.30 -14.29 17.01
N TRP A 97 -7.98 -14.43 16.88
CA TRP A 97 -7.03 -13.63 17.63
C TRP A 97 -7.12 -12.13 17.27
N LEU A 98 -7.21 -11.80 15.98
CA LEU A 98 -7.41 -10.40 15.53
C LEU A 98 -8.72 -9.83 16.05
N ASP A 99 -9.83 -10.60 15.99
CA ASP A 99 -11.13 -10.18 16.51
C ASP A 99 -11.09 -9.96 18.03
N ALA A 100 -10.46 -10.86 18.78
CA ALA A 100 -10.28 -10.71 20.21
C ALA A 100 -9.39 -9.50 20.57
N SER A 101 -8.34 -9.25 19.78
CA SER A 101 -7.47 -8.09 19.96
C SER A 101 -8.22 -6.78 19.71
N ALA A 102 -9.02 -6.72 18.66
CA ALA A 102 -9.86 -5.56 18.36
C ALA A 102 -10.89 -5.30 19.47
N LEU A 103 -11.55 -6.36 19.97
CA LEU A 103 -12.47 -6.27 21.09
C LEU A 103 -11.79 -5.75 22.36
N ARG A 104 -10.58 -6.26 22.65
CA ARG A 104 -9.79 -5.82 23.81
C ARG A 104 -9.44 -4.32 23.74
N ILE A 105 -9.07 -3.81 22.54
CA ILE A 105 -8.80 -2.39 22.34
C ILE A 105 -10.06 -1.55 22.55
N ALA A 106 -11.18 -1.96 21.95
CA ALA A 106 -12.47 -1.26 22.09
C ALA A 106 -12.96 -1.26 23.54
N SER A 107 -12.89 -2.42 24.25
CA SER A 107 -13.30 -2.54 25.66
C SER A 107 -12.42 -1.74 26.62
N ALA A 108 -11.20 -1.39 26.23
CA ALA A 108 -10.34 -0.46 26.97
C ALA A 108 -10.69 1.02 26.74
N GLY A 109 -11.75 1.32 25.97
CA GLY A 109 -12.21 2.69 25.68
C GLY A 109 -11.53 3.35 24.47
N PHE A 110 -10.75 2.60 23.69
CA PHE A 110 -9.96 3.12 22.56
C PHE A 110 -10.50 2.71 21.18
N GLU A 111 -11.82 2.57 21.05
CA GLU A 111 -12.44 2.24 19.76
C GLU A 111 -12.08 3.26 18.65
N HIS A 112 -11.97 4.53 19.00
CA HIS A 112 -11.59 5.62 18.09
C HIS A 112 -10.15 5.51 17.56
N ALA A 113 -9.28 4.79 18.28
CA ALA A 113 -7.90 4.53 17.91
C ALA A 113 -7.71 3.21 17.13
N LEU A 114 -8.80 2.43 16.97
CA LEU A 114 -8.79 1.11 16.34
C LEU A 114 -9.08 1.22 14.83
N GLU A 115 -8.19 0.66 14.00
CA GLU A 115 -8.46 0.41 12.58
C GLU A 115 -8.50 -1.11 12.33
N ARG A 116 -9.57 -1.58 11.66
CA ARG A 116 -9.70 -2.98 11.24
C ARG A 116 -9.71 -3.08 9.73
N LYS A 117 -8.83 -3.92 9.20
CA LYS A 117 -8.80 -4.30 7.79
C LYS A 117 -8.76 -5.82 7.68
N TYR A 118 -8.93 -6.36 6.49
CA TYR A 118 -8.83 -7.80 6.29
C TYR A 118 -7.42 -8.30 6.67
N GLY A 119 -7.34 -9.24 7.60
CA GLY A 119 -6.07 -9.80 8.09
C GLY A 119 -5.24 -8.85 8.96
N THR A 120 -5.81 -7.72 9.42
CA THR A 120 -5.07 -6.68 10.13
C THR A 120 -5.90 -5.99 11.19
N VAL A 121 -5.26 -5.69 12.33
CA VAL A 121 -5.75 -4.77 13.36
C VAL A 121 -4.65 -3.77 13.67
N ALA A 122 -4.93 -2.49 13.58
CA ALA A 122 -3.98 -1.43 13.91
C ALA A 122 -4.50 -0.53 15.02
N ILE A 123 -3.57 -0.03 15.83
CA ILE A 123 -3.80 0.94 16.90
C ILE A 123 -3.09 2.22 16.51
N HIS A 124 -3.82 3.34 16.47
CA HIS A 124 -3.30 4.65 16.13
C HIS A 124 -3.26 5.54 17.35
N TRP A 125 -2.10 6.18 17.64
CA TRP A 125 -1.95 7.11 18.77
C TRP A 125 -1.34 8.46 18.38
N ARG A 126 -1.23 8.76 17.07
CA ARG A 126 -0.63 10.01 16.59
C ARG A 126 -1.35 11.26 17.14
N HIS A 127 -2.67 11.17 17.30
CA HIS A 127 -3.52 12.28 17.74
C HIS A 127 -3.96 12.17 19.20
N GLU A 128 -3.40 11.19 19.92
CA GLU A 128 -3.71 11.00 21.34
C GLU A 128 -2.97 11.99 22.25
N GLN A 129 -3.61 12.32 23.35
CA GLN A 129 -2.95 13.01 24.44
C GLN A 129 -1.85 12.10 25.05
N PRO A 130 -0.82 12.66 25.71
CA PRO A 130 0.31 11.87 26.23
C PRO A 130 -0.10 10.67 27.08
N ASP A 131 -1.08 10.83 27.98
CA ASP A 131 -1.55 9.75 28.85
C ASP A 131 -2.26 8.63 28.05
N GLY A 132 -3.12 9.00 27.10
CA GLY A 132 -3.79 8.07 26.19
C GLY A 132 -2.79 7.30 25.32
N ARG A 133 -1.76 7.99 24.82
CA ARG A 133 -0.68 7.37 24.07
C ARG A 133 0.07 6.32 24.91
N VAL A 134 0.45 6.64 26.15
CA VAL A 134 1.12 5.68 27.05
C VAL A 134 0.25 4.44 27.29
N CYS A 135 -1.07 4.64 27.49
CA CYS A 135 -2.02 3.53 27.64
C CYS A 135 -2.08 2.65 26.39
N LEU A 136 -2.19 3.26 25.20
CA LEU A 136 -2.24 2.52 23.91
C LEU A 136 -0.95 1.77 23.61
N GLU A 137 0.21 2.39 23.86
CA GLU A 137 1.51 1.72 23.73
C GLU A 137 1.66 0.54 24.71
N GLY A 138 1.14 0.68 25.93
CA GLY A 138 1.04 -0.39 26.91
C GLY A 138 0.15 -1.55 26.42
N LEU A 139 -1.04 -1.22 25.96
CA LEU A 139 -2.01 -2.16 25.43
C LEU A 139 -1.48 -2.93 24.21
N ALA A 140 -0.82 -2.22 23.28
CA ALA A 140 -0.18 -2.83 22.12
C ALA A 140 0.91 -3.85 22.53
N ARG A 141 1.76 -3.49 23.49
CA ARG A 141 2.78 -4.40 24.04
C ARG A 141 2.16 -5.63 24.71
N ASP A 142 1.07 -5.45 25.45
CA ASP A 142 0.39 -6.57 26.13
C ASP A 142 -0.30 -7.51 25.14
N ILE A 143 -0.88 -6.98 24.06
CA ILE A 143 -1.44 -7.78 22.97
C ILE A 143 -0.32 -8.53 22.25
N ALA A 144 0.80 -7.87 21.99
CA ALA A 144 1.96 -8.45 21.29
C ALA A 144 2.60 -9.64 22.02
N ARG A 145 2.46 -9.76 23.35
CA ARG A 145 2.96 -10.93 24.11
C ARG A 145 2.28 -12.26 23.72
N GLY A 146 1.07 -12.18 23.17
CA GLY A 146 0.28 -13.35 22.78
C GLY A 146 0.17 -13.56 21.27
N LEU A 147 1.13 -13.06 20.47
CA LEU A 147 1.12 -13.18 19.01
C LEU A 147 1.14 -14.64 18.55
N PRO A 148 0.17 -15.09 17.73
CA PRO A 148 0.29 -16.36 17.02
C PRO A 148 1.49 -16.35 16.06
N ALA A 149 2.01 -17.53 15.73
CA ALA A 149 3.20 -17.65 14.86
C ALA A 149 2.99 -17.05 13.47
N ASP A 150 1.76 -17.08 12.98
CA ASP A 150 1.34 -16.54 11.67
C ASP A 150 0.87 -15.07 11.71
N VAL A 151 0.96 -14.40 12.88
CA VAL A 151 0.72 -12.96 13.02
C VAL A 151 2.03 -12.26 13.35
N GLN A 152 2.22 -11.08 12.83
CA GLN A 152 3.35 -10.20 13.15
C GLN A 152 2.87 -8.88 13.71
N GLY A 153 3.68 -8.29 14.58
CA GLY A 153 3.49 -6.94 15.09
C GLY A 153 4.48 -5.99 14.42
N LEU A 154 4.00 -4.87 13.93
CA LEU A 154 4.75 -3.87 13.18
C LEU A 154 4.51 -2.48 13.78
N ALA A 155 5.56 -1.84 14.27
CA ALA A 155 5.48 -0.44 14.65
C ALA A 155 5.49 0.43 13.41
N PHE A 156 4.68 1.48 13.40
CA PHE A 156 4.74 2.53 12.40
C PHE A 156 4.67 3.90 13.07
N ASP A 157 4.92 4.97 12.32
CA ASP A 157 4.86 6.32 12.87
C ASP A 157 3.44 6.66 13.36
N GLY A 158 3.29 6.74 14.68
CA GLY A 158 2.03 7.02 15.38
C GLY A 158 1.12 5.81 15.58
N GLY A 159 1.63 4.56 15.56
CA GLY A 159 0.81 3.39 15.80
C GLY A 159 1.53 2.06 15.85
N TYR A 160 0.74 1.01 15.98
CA TYR A 160 1.20 -0.39 15.95
C TYR A 160 0.17 -1.26 15.21
N GLU A 161 0.64 -2.10 14.30
CA GLU A 161 -0.20 -2.97 13.48
C GLU A 161 0.08 -4.43 13.79
N PHE A 162 -0.97 -5.21 13.97
CA PHE A 162 -0.97 -6.67 14.01
C PHE A 162 -1.48 -7.19 12.67
N ARG A 163 -0.64 -7.88 11.90
CA ARG A 163 -0.96 -8.34 10.55
C ARG A 163 -0.64 -9.83 10.37
N VAL A 164 -1.56 -10.56 9.73
CA VAL A 164 -1.31 -11.94 9.34
C VAL A 164 -0.19 -11.99 8.30
N ARG A 165 0.77 -12.90 8.50
CA ARG A 165 1.92 -13.14 7.61
C ARG A 165 1.50 -13.79 6.30
N GLY A 166 2.42 -13.85 5.34
CA GLY A 166 2.27 -14.58 4.09
C GLY A 166 1.81 -13.72 2.92
N ARG A 167 1.22 -12.54 3.18
CA ARG A 167 0.90 -11.56 2.14
C ARG A 167 1.38 -10.17 2.59
N ASP A 168 2.05 -9.49 1.67
CA ASP A 168 2.58 -8.14 1.81
C ASP A 168 2.65 -7.44 0.44
N LYS A 169 3.16 -6.22 0.38
CA LYS A 169 3.31 -5.50 -0.89
C LYS A 169 4.30 -6.20 -1.84
N GLY A 170 5.31 -6.89 -1.29
CA GLY A 170 6.27 -7.67 -2.09
C GLY A 170 5.63 -8.86 -2.78
N THR A 171 4.83 -9.63 -2.07
CA THR A 171 4.09 -10.77 -2.66
C THR A 171 3.12 -10.31 -3.74
N ALA A 172 2.47 -9.14 -3.58
CA ALA A 172 1.60 -8.57 -4.61
C ALA A 172 2.39 -8.20 -5.87
N VAL A 173 3.57 -7.59 -5.72
CA VAL A 173 4.46 -7.25 -6.84
C VAL A 173 5.00 -8.52 -7.52
N ALA A 174 5.38 -9.54 -6.75
CA ALA A 174 5.81 -10.83 -7.29
C ALA A 174 4.71 -11.52 -8.10
N ASP A 175 3.46 -11.51 -7.63
CA ASP A 175 2.31 -12.04 -8.35
C ASP A 175 2.08 -11.29 -9.68
N LEU A 176 2.20 -9.96 -9.67
CA LEU A 176 2.13 -9.14 -10.88
C LEU A 176 3.26 -9.48 -11.86
N ALA A 177 4.49 -9.57 -11.37
CA ALA A 177 5.65 -9.91 -12.21
C ALA A 177 5.53 -11.31 -12.84
N ALA A 178 5.04 -12.29 -12.07
CA ALA A 178 4.84 -13.66 -12.58
C ALA A 178 3.77 -13.73 -13.69
N ARG A 179 2.71 -12.91 -13.58
CA ARG A 179 1.64 -12.84 -14.60
C ARG A 179 2.02 -12.00 -15.83
N HIS A 180 3.01 -11.13 -15.70
CA HIS A 180 3.51 -10.23 -16.75
C HIS A 180 5.02 -10.33 -16.94
N PRO A 181 5.57 -11.52 -17.26
CA PRO A 181 7.02 -11.75 -17.23
C PRO A 181 7.80 -10.96 -18.29
N GLN A 182 7.12 -10.43 -19.30
CA GLN A 182 7.72 -9.60 -20.36
C GLN A 182 7.52 -8.09 -20.12
N ALA A 183 6.77 -7.70 -19.10
CA ALA A 183 6.49 -6.30 -18.84
C ALA A 183 7.72 -5.57 -18.29
N ILE A 184 7.96 -4.37 -18.79
CA ILE A 184 8.79 -3.41 -18.06
C ILE A 184 7.93 -2.85 -16.92
N MET A 185 8.36 -3.12 -15.69
CA MET A 185 7.64 -2.76 -14.48
C MET A 185 8.33 -1.60 -13.76
N ALA A 186 7.55 -0.63 -13.29
CA ALA A 186 7.97 0.32 -12.27
C ALA A 186 7.03 0.24 -11.08
N TYR A 187 7.59 0.31 -9.86
CA TYR A 187 6.86 0.41 -8.61
C TYR A 187 7.18 1.75 -7.94
N LEU A 188 6.14 2.51 -7.56
CA LEU A 188 6.25 3.77 -6.82
C LEU A 188 5.65 3.59 -5.44
N GLY A 189 6.41 3.96 -4.39
CA GLY A 189 6.00 3.86 -2.99
C GLY A 189 6.78 4.83 -2.10
N ASP A 190 6.36 5.03 -0.85
CA ASP A 190 6.96 6.02 0.07
C ASP A 190 7.38 5.44 1.42
N ASP A 191 6.75 4.36 1.89
CA ASP A 191 6.87 3.87 3.26
C ASP A 191 7.77 2.62 3.36
N LEU A 192 8.03 2.20 4.60
CA LEU A 192 8.83 1.00 4.91
C LEU A 192 8.20 -0.28 4.35
N THR A 193 6.87 -0.34 4.26
CA THR A 193 6.17 -1.48 3.64
C THR A 193 6.39 -1.61 2.13
N ASP A 194 6.89 -0.54 1.48
CA ASP A 194 7.24 -0.56 0.06
C ASP A 194 8.61 -1.17 -0.21
N GLU A 195 9.45 -1.32 0.82
CA GLU A 195 10.74 -2.01 0.68
C GLU A 195 10.57 -3.48 0.28
N ASP A 196 9.50 -4.13 0.75
CA ASP A 196 9.14 -5.49 0.32
C ASP A 196 8.82 -5.50 -1.18
N ALA A 197 8.08 -4.50 -1.67
CA ALA A 197 7.76 -4.34 -3.08
C ALA A 197 9.01 -4.03 -3.93
N PHE A 198 9.88 -3.12 -3.48
CA PHE A 198 11.14 -2.83 -4.17
C PHE A 198 12.04 -4.06 -4.29
N THR A 199 12.06 -4.89 -3.24
CA THR A 199 12.82 -6.15 -3.21
C THR A 199 12.28 -7.19 -4.19
N ALA A 200 10.95 -7.23 -4.36
CA ALA A 200 10.27 -8.23 -5.18
C ALA A 200 10.23 -7.87 -6.68
N LEU A 201 10.72 -6.69 -7.07
CA LEU A 201 10.79 -6.30 -8.48
C LEU A 201 11.69 -7.24 -9.28
N PRO A 202 11.33 -7.55 -10.55
CA PRO A 202 12.23 -8.29 -11.43
C PRO A 202 13.52 -7.48 -11.71
N PRO A 203 14.60 -8.12 -12.17
CA PRO A 203 15.89 -7.46 -12.42
C PRO A 203 15.83 -6.24 -13.36
N THR A 204 14.83 -6.19 -14.24
CA THR A 204 14.56 -5.07 -15.15
C THR A 204 13.56 -4.05 -14.58
N GLY A 205 13.07 -4.29 -13.37
CA GLY A 205 12.11 -3.43 -12.70
C GLY A 205 12.74 -2.17 -12.11
N LEU A 206 11.97 -1.11 -12.05
CA LEU A 206 12.39 0.19 -11.50
C LEU A 206 11.63 0.48 -10.20
N GLY A 207 12.32 0.45 -9.06
CA GLY A 207 11.79 0.93 -7.78
C GLY A 207 11.99 2.44 -7.64
N VAL A 208 10.94 3.16 -7.23
CA VAL A 208 10.94 4.62 -7.10
C VAL A 208 10.39 5.00 -5.74
N LEU A 209 11.23 5.53 -4.88
CA LEU A 209 10.82 6.14 -3.60
C LEU A 209 10.22 7.52 -3.86
N VAL A 210 8.97 7.73 -3.46
CA VAL A 210 8.28 9.02 -3.59
C VAL A 210 8.10 9.63 -2.21
N ARG A 211 8.95 10.57 -1.82
CA ARG A 211 8.96 11.09 -0.45
C ARG A 211 9.64 12.46 -0.39
N ALA A 212 9.19 13.35 0.50
CA ALA A 212 9.80 14.67 0.68
C ALA A 212 11.26 14.58 1.16
N THR A 213 11.57 13.62 2.03
CA THR A 213 12.91 13.41 2.60
C THR A 213 13.42 12.02 2.26
N LEU A 214 14.65 11.94 1.74
CA LEU A 214 15.31 10.66 1.47
C LEU A 214 15.53 9.88 2.78
N ARG A 215 15.35 8.59 2.72
CA ARG A 215 15.70 7.60 3.74
C ARG A 215 16.45 6.43 3.10
N ASP A 216 17.00 5.55 3.92
CA ASP A 216 17.54 4.29 3.44
C ASP A 216 16.45 3.49 2.73
N THR A 217 16.76 3.03 1.51
CA THR A 217 15.79 2.38 0.63
C THR A 217 16.45 1.44 -0.36
N ARG A 218 15.71 0.44 -0.82
CA ARG A 218 16.05 -0.44 -1.95
C ARG A 218 15.53 0.10 -3.30
N ALA A 219 14.86 1.25 -3.30
CA ALA A 219 14.45 1.92 -4.53
C ALA A 219 15.68 2.39 -5.33
N HIS A 220 15.54 2.41 -6.64
CA HIS A 220 16.58 2.85 -7.58
C HIS A 220 16.59 4.37 -7.79
N LEU A 221 15.43 5.00 -7.59
CA LEU A 221 15.23 6.44 -7.73
C LEU A 221 14.52 6.99 -6.50
N TRP A 222 14.80 8.26 -6.21
CA TRP A 222 14.06 9.06 -5.24
C TRP A 222 13.47 10.28 -5.91
N LEU A 223 12.18 10.53 -5.66
CA LEU A 223 11.41 11.65 -6.17
C LEU A 223 10.72 12.39 -5.04
N ARG A 224 10.71 13.70 -5.10
CA ARG A 224 9.95 14.57 -4.19
C ARG A 224 8.59 14.91 -4.80
N PRO A 225 7.48 14.50 -4.16
CA PRO A 225 6.16 14.87 -4.61
C PRO A 225 5.86 16.35 -4.31
N PRO A 226 4.94 17.00 -5.06
CA PRO A 226 4.26 16.48 -6.24
C PRO A 226 5.03 16.66 -7.56
N ASP A 227 5.96 17.61 -7.65
CA ASP A 227 6.52 18.09 -8.92
C ASP A 227 7.40 17.04 -9.62
N GLU A 228 8.33 16.39 -8.86
CA GLU A 228 9.19 15.37 -9.46
C GLU A 228 8.39 14.10 -9.80
N LEU A 229 7.33 13.78 -9.04
CA LEU A 229 6.38 12.72 -9.38
C LEU A 229 5.67 13.03 -10.71
N HIS A 230 5.19 14.26 -10.90
CA HIS A 230 4.59 14.69 -12.17
C HIS A 230 5.56 14.57 -13.34
N ALA A 231 6.80 15.03 -13.14
CA ALA A 231 7.84 14.95 -14.17
C ALA A 231 8.15 13.52 -14.56
N PHE A 232 8.24 12.60 -13.58
CA PHE A 232 8.43 11.17 -13.81
C PHE A 232 7.29 10.57 -14.62
N LEU A 233 6.03 10.77 -14.20
CA LEU A 233 4.87 10.23 -14.90
C LEU A 233 4.72 10.79 -16.33
N LYS A 234 5.03 12.07 -16.55
CA LYS A 234 5.10 12.67 -17.90
C LYS A 234 6.21 12.01 -18.73
N SER A 235 7.37 11.77 -18.15
CA SER A 235 8.48 11.10 -18.84
C SER A 235 8.12 9.65 -19.18
N TRP A 236 7.45 8.93 -18.27
CA TRP A 236 6.91 7.60 -18.53
C TRP A 236 5.96 7.62 -19.72
N MET A 237 5.00 8.55 -19.73
CA MET A 237 4.04 8.71 -20.82
C MET A 237 4.71 9.03 -22.17
N THR A 238 5.70 9.93 -22.20
CA THR A 238 6.38 10.31 -23.45
C THR A 238 7.32 9.23 -23.96
N ALA A 239 7.93 8.45 -23.08
CA ALA A 239 8.76 7.31 -23.45
C ALA A 239 7.96 6.18 -24.14
N VAL A 240 6.62 6.21 -24.00
CA VAL A 240 5.67 5.23 -24.53
C VAL A 240 5.11 5.65 -25.92
N LYS A 241 5.22 6.92 -26.29
CA LYS A 241 4.76 7.37 -27.63
C LYS A 241 5.52 6.65 -28.74
N PRO A 242 4.80 6.12 -29.75
CA PRO A 242 5.40 5.50 -30.93
C PRO A 242 6.28 6.45 -31.73
#